data_db4079d2cbdbf5dac5baf7640fab0009
#
_entry.id   db4079d2cbdbf5dac5baf7640fab0009
#
_cell.length_a   1.000
_cell.length_b   1.000
_cell.length_c   1.000
_cell.angle_alpha   90.00
_cell.angle_beta   90.00
_cell.angle_gamma   90.00
#
_symmetry.space_group_name_H-M   'P 1'
#
loop_
_entity.id
_entity.type
_entity.pdbx_description
1 polymer ?
#
loop_
_entity_poly.entity_id
_entity_poly.type
_entity_poly.pdbx_seq_one_letter_code
_entity_poly.pdbx_strand_id
1 'polypeptide(L)'
;MTDAAISIQNLSKTYADGKQALDDVSFDVPRGSIFGLLGPNGAGKSTLINILSGMVRKTGGSANIWGFDIDDSPRNAKASIGIVPQEIIFDPFFTPFESLEVQAGLYGVPKAKRRTMELLEAVHLGDKANAYARTLSGGMKRRLLVAKAMVHSPPILVLDEPTAGVDIDLRQQLWEYVVELNKAGVTIVLTTHYLEEAENLCERIAIINHGKWIANKPTPELVDMAREKLVELTLDRDLDNAQEAISFANELFEKAEIIGPRTVAVTYNKDRTNAGGVMAAVQERGYAIVDVTTREADLEDVFLNLTRAKAA
;
A
#
# COMPACT_ATOMS: atom_id res chain seq x y z
N MET A 1 14.83 -14.12 -19.67
CA MET A 1 13.44 -13.70 -19.47
C MET A 1 13.42 -13.01 -18.12
N THR A 2 12.94 -11.78 -18.03
CA THR A 2 12.83 -11.07 -16.77
C THR A 2 11.86 -11.83 -15.86
N ASP A 3 12.25 -12.07 -14.62
CA ASP A 3 11.42 -12.75 -13.61
C ASP A 3 10.34 -11.79 -13.04
N ALA A 4 9.91 -10.84 -13.87
CA ALA A 4 8.92 -9.83 -13.53
C ALA A 4 7.51 -10.31 -13.88
N ALA A 5 6.56 -10.09 -12.96
CA ALA A 5 5.13 -10.25 -13.20
C ALA A 5 4.57 -9.08 -14.02
N ILE A 6 4.99 -7.85 -13.68
CA ILE A 6 4.71 -6.64 -14.43
C ILE A 6 6.03 -5.94 -14.70
N SER A 7 6.27 -5.53 -15.95
CA SER A 7 7.44 -4.72 -16.32
C SER A 7 6.97 -3.49 -17.06
N ILE A 8 7.38 -2.32 -16.58
CA ILE A 8 6.99 -1.02 -17.11
C ILE A 8 8.25 -0.25 -17.48
N GLN A 9 8.27 0.32 -18.70
CA GLN A 9 9.42 1.07 -19.22
C GLN A 9 8.96 2.39 -19.83
N ASN A 10 9.49 3.49 -19.29
CA ASN A 10 9.28 4.86 -19.73
C ASN A 10 7.79 5.23 -19.94
N LEU A 11 6.91 4.66 -19.10
CA LEU A 11 5.47 4.78 -19.22
C LEU A 11 5.04 6.22 -18.94
N SER A 12 4.34 6.81 -19.90
CA SER A 12 3.86 8.18 -19.80
C SER A 12 2.38 8.28 -20.18
N LYS A 13 1.67 9.18 -19.49
CA LYS A 13 0.27 9.48 -19.78
C LYS A 13 -0.01 10.96 -19.64
N THR A 14 -0.40 11.58 -20.73
CA THR A 14 -0.97 12.95 -20.78
C THR A 14 -2.42 12.84 -21.23
N TYR A 15 -3.35 13.45 -20.51
CA TYR A 15 -4.77 13.53 -20.86
C TYR A 15 -5.03 14.67 -21.83
N ALA A 16 -6.22 14.71 -22.44
CA ALA A 16 -6.60 15.69 -23.45
C ALA A 16 -6.63 17.15 -22.93
N ASP A 17 -6.82 17.32 -21.63
CA ASP A 17 -6.76 18.62 -20.92
C ASP A 17 -5.32 19.11 -20.66
N GLY A 18 -4.31 18.37 -21.14
CA GLY A 18 -2.89 18.66 -20.94
C GLY A 18 -2.32 18.15 -19.60
N LYS A 19 -3.12 17.54 -18.73
CA LYS A 19 -2.66 17.00 -17.44
C LYS A 19 -1.77 15.78 -17.67
N GLN A 20 -0.50 15.90 -17.29
CA GLN A 20 0.45 14.77 -17.27
C GLN A 20 0.25 13.97 -15.97
N ALA A 21 -0.33 12.78 -16.10
CA ALA A 21 -0.64 11.91 -14.98
C ALA A 21 0.47 10.90 -14.68
N LEU A 22 1.28 10.54 -15.70
CA LEU A 22 2.49 9.70 -15.57
C LEU A 22 3.59 10.32 -16.45
N ASP A 23 4.79 10.41 -15.91
CA ASP A 23 5.97 11.02 -16.53
C ASP A 23 7.17 10.09 -16.41
N ASP A 24 7.45 9.35 -17.48
CA ASP A 24 8.62 8.48 -17.62
C ASP A 24 8.79 7.44 -16.50
N VAL A 25 7.70 6.75 -16.16
CA VAL A 25 7.67 5.77 -15.08
C VAL A 25 8.24 4.44 -15.54
N SER A 26 9.25 3.92 -14.80
CA SER A 26 9.90 2.62 -15.12
C SER A 26 10.12 1.79 -13.85
N PHE A 27 9.59 0.56 -13.81
CA PHE A 27 9.81 -0.38 -12.71
C PHE A 27 9.34 -1.80 -13.06
N ASP A 28 9.81 -2.76 -12.27
CA ASP A 28 9.41 -4.15 -12.33
C ASP A 28 8.75 -4.58 -11.01
N VAL A 29 7.69 -5.40 -11.12
CA VAL A 29 7.06 -6.11 -10.01
C VAL A 29 7.54 -7.56 -10.06
N PRO A 30 8.24 -8.07 -9.04
CA PRO A 30 8.70 -9.46 -9.01
C PRO A 30 7.52 -10.45 -8.96
N ARG A 31 7.69 -11.62 -9.56
CA ARG A 31 6.69 -12.70 -9.48
C ARG A 31 6.57 -13.23 -8.06
N GLY A 32 5.35 -13.54 -7.63
CA GLY A 32 5.05 -14.12 -6.33
C GLY A 32 5.27 -13.17 -5.15
N SER A 33 5.55 -11.87 -5.39
CA SER A 33 5.70 -10.88 -4.33
C SER A 33 4.38 -10.18 -3.98
N ILE A 34 4.30 -9.63 -2.77
CA ILE A 34 3.33 -8.58 -2.42
C ILE A 34 4.05 -7.24 -2.60
N PHE A 35 3.61 -6.47 -3.58
CA PHE A 35 4.22 -5.22 -4.00
C PHE A 35 3.31 -4.02 -3.67
N GLY A 36 3.81 -3.08 -2.87
CA GLY A 36 3.11 -1.86 -2.52
C GLY A 36 3.34 -0.75 -3.56
N LEU A 37 2.26 -0.12 -4.03
CA LEU A 37 2.31 1.09 -4.86
C LEU A 37 1.69 2.25 -4.09
N LEU A 38 2.54 3.09 -3.51
CA LEU A 38 2.14 4.19 -2.65
C LEU A 38 2.27 5.55 -3.34
N GLY A 39 1.53 6.50 -2.85
CA GLY A 39 1.58 7.89 -3.32
C GLY A 39 0.35 8.67 -2.85
N PRO A 40 0.44 10.01 -2.78
CA PRO A 40 -0.69 10.84 -2.42
C PRO A 40 -1.83 10.75 -3.45
N ASN A 41 -2.98 11.32 -3.11
CA ASN A 41 -4.10 11.42 -4.05
C ASN A 41 -3.68 12.24 -5.27
N GLY A 42 -4.01 11.74 -6.47
CA GLY A 42 -3.60 12.37 -7.72
C GLY A 42 -2.16 12.08 -8.16
N ALA A 43 -1.40 11.25 -7.44
CA ALA A 43 -0.02 10.89 -7.80
C ALA A 43 0.12 10.10 -9.11
N GLY A 44 -0.96 9.50 -9.62
CA GLY A 44 -0.95 8.71 -10.86
C GLY A 44 -1.24 7.21 -10.66
N LYS A 45 -1.42 6.73 -9.43
CA LYS A 45 -1.68 5.30 -9.12
C LYS A 45 -2.84 4.71 -9.92
N SER A 46 -4.03 5.32 -9.83
CA SER A 46 -5.22 4.83 -10.55
C SER A 46 -5.07 4.96 -12.07
N THR A 47 -4.32 5.97 -12.56
CA THR A 47 -4.00 6.07 -14.00
C THR A 47 -3.15 4.89 -14.44
N LEU A 48 -2.14 4.52 -13.66
CA LEU A 48 -1.30 3.35 -13.92
C LEU A 48 -2.12 2.05 -13.94
N ILE A 49 -2.96 1.82 -12.92
CA ILE A 49 -3.84 0.64 -12.84
C ILE A 49 -4.80 0.61 -14.05
N ASN A 50 -5.37 1.76 -14.43
CA ASN A 50 -6.27 1.87 -15.57
C ASN A 50 -5.56 1.61 -16.91
N ILE A 51 -4.27 1.89 -17.04
CA ILE A 51 -3.48 1.50 -18.22
C ILE A 51 -3.27 -0.01 -18.23
N LEU A 52 -2.88 -0.62 -17.11
CA LEU A 52 -2.69 -2.07 -17.00
C LEU A 52 -3.98 -2.86 -17.26
N SER A 53 -5.13 -2.33 -16.84
CA SER A 53 -6.46 -2.92 -17.13
C SER A 53 -6.91 -2.73 -18.58
N GLY A 54 -6.25 -1.83 -19.31
CA GLY A 54 -6.61 -1.44 -20.67
C GLY A 54 -7.87 -0.56 -20.75
N MET A 55 -8.26 0.11 -19.65
CA MET A 55 -9.30 1.15 -19.62
C MET A 55 -8.78 2.51 -20.10
N VAL A 56 -7.49 2.78 -19.90
CA VAL A 56 -6.83 4.01 -20.35
C VAL A 56 -5.68 3.66 -21.28
N ARG A 57 -5.56 4.36 -22.42
CA ARG A 57 -4.41 4.21 -23.32
C ARG A 57 -3.25 5.06 -22.81
N LYS A 58 -2.06 4.50 -22.76
CA LYS A 58 -0.82 5.24 -22.52
C LYS A 58 -0.52 6.23 -23.65
N THR A 59 0.30 7.24 -23.36
CA THR A 59 0.78 8.20 -24.37
C THR A 59 2.17 7.82 -24.89
N GLY A 60 2.99 7.16 -24.05
CA GLY A 60 4.34 6.71 -24.40
C GLY A 60 4.79 5.54 -23.51
N GLY A 61 5.93 4.97 -23.85
CA GLY A 61 6.53 3.86 -23.12
C GLY A 61 5.89 2.49 -23.43
N SER A 62 6.21 1.47 -22.64
CA SER A 62 5.68 0.11 -22.76
C SER A 62 5.33 -0.48 -21.40
N ALA A 63 4.42 -1.46 -21.40
CA ALA A 63 4.09 -2.25 -20.22
C ALA A 63 3.81 -3.70 -20.61
N ASN A 64 4.41 -4.63 -19.86
CA ASN A 64 4.24 -6.07 -20.03
C ASN A 64 3.59 -6.65 -18.77
N ILE A 65 2.59 -7.50 -18.94
CA ILE A 65 1.89 -8.21 -17.87
C ILE A 65 2.10 -9.70 -18.12
N TRP A 66 2.81 -10.36 -17.22
CA TRP A 66 3.15 -11.79 -17.31
C TRP A 66 3.87 -12.18 -18.61
N GLY A 67 4.67 -11.24 -19.15
CA GLY A 67 5.38 -11.41 -20.42
C GLY A 67 4.59 -11.03 -21.67
N PHE A 68 3.34 -10.56 -21.54
CA PHE A 68 2.52 -10.09 -22.65
C PHE A 68 2.50 -8.55 -22.68
N ASP A 69 2.91 -7.97 -23.80
CA ASP A 69 2.78 -6.53 -24.02
C ASP A 69 1.30 -6.14 -24.11
N ILE A 70 0.94 -5.03 -23.45
CA ILE A 70 -0.46 -4.58 -23.35
C ILE A 70 -1.05 -4.09 -24.67
N ASP A 71 -0.23 -3.67 -25.63
CA ASP A 71 -0.66 -3.20 -26.96
C ASP A 71 -0.67 -4.36 -27.96
N ASP A 72 0.38 -5.20 -27.97
CA ASP A 72 0.52 -6.27 -28.96
C ASP A 72 -0.33 -7.50 -28.60
N SER A 73 -0.50 -7.79 -27.33
CA SER A 73 -1.23 -8.96 -26.81
C SER A 73 -2.26 -8.60 -25.73
N PRO A 74 -3.18 -7.65 -25.96
CA PRO A 74 -4.05 -7.10 -24.94
C PRO A 74 -4.98 -8.13 -24.27
N ARG A 75 -5.40 -9.17 -25.00
CA ARG A 75 -6.24 -10.24 -24.44
C ARG A 75 -5.48 -11.10 -23.44
N ASN A 76 -4.24 -11.50 -23.78
CA ASN A 76 -3.39 -12.30 -22.89
C ASN A 76 -2.97 -11.47 -21.66
N ALA A 77 -2.59 -10.21 -21.85
CA ALA A 77 -2.30 -9.30 -20.77
C ALA A 77 -3.49 -9.16 -19.78
N LYS A 78 -4.71 -8.93 -20.30
CA LYS A 78 -5.93 -8.87 -19.47
C LYS A 78 -6.30 -10.20 -18.81
N ALA A 79 -6.03 -11.31 -19.44
CA ALA A 79 -6.24 -12.65 -18.86
C ALA A 79 -5.23 -12.98 -17.75
N SER A 80 -4.10 -12.26 -17.69
CA SER A 80 -3.05 -12.46 -16.69
C SER A 80 -3.21 -11.58 -15.44
N ILE A 81 -4.23 -10.72 -15.38
CA ILE A 81 -4.42 -9.78 -14.28
C ILE A 81 -5.88 -9.76 -13.82
N GLY A 82 -6.10 -9.85 -12.51
CA GLY A 82 -7.35 -9.54 -11.85
C GLY A 82 -7.25 -8.18 -11.18
N ILE A 83 -8.30 -7.37 -11.24
CA ILE A 83 -8.29 -6.02 -10.65
C ILE A 83 -9.50 -5.85 -9.77
N VAL A 84 -9.26 -5.43 -8.53
CA VAL A 84 -10.26 -5.01 -7.56
C VAL A 84 -10.21 -3.48 -7.47
N PRO A 85 -11.21 -2.77 -8.01
CA PRO A 85 -11.23 -1.32 -8.00
C PRO A 85 -11.54 -0.75 -6.61
N GLN A 86 -11.18 0.50 -6.41
CA GLN A 86 -11.49 1.25 -5.19
C GLN A 86 -13.01 1.38 -4.97
N GLU A 87 -13.76 1.65 -6.04
CA GLU A 87 -15.22 1.79 -5.97
C GLU A 87 -15.92 0.44 -5.92
N ILE A 88 -16.93 0.34 -5.05
CA ILE A 88 -17.77 -0.87 -4.92
C ILE A 88 -18.92 -0.78 -5.93
N ILE A 89 -18.69 -1.31 -7.14
CA ILE A 89 -19.68 -1.33 -8.20
C ILE A 89 -20.22 -2.75 -8.38
N PHE A 90 -21.52 -2.94 -8.09
CA PHE A 90 -22.25 -4.19 -8.29
C PHE A 90 -23.58 -3.95 -8.97
N ASP A 91 -24.02 -4.94 -9.72
CA ASP A 91 -25.42 -5.05 -10.07
C ASP A 91 -26.22 -5.53 -8.82
N PRO A 92 -27.13 -4.71 -8.30
CA PRO A 92 -27.85 -5.01 -7.06
C PRO A 92 -28.82 -6.21 -7.18
N PHE A 93 -29.12 -6.65 -8.39
CA PHE A 93 -30.08 -7.72 -8.69
C PHE A 93 -29.45 -9.09 -8.88
N PHE A 94 -28.13 -9.16 -9.04
CA PHE A 94 -27.42 -10.43 -9.05
C PHE A 94 -27.10 -10.92 -7.64
N THR A 95 -27.07 -12.25 -7.50
CA THR A 95 -26.46 -12.91 -6.33
C THR A 95 -24.92 -12.96 -6.49
N PRO A 96 -24.15 -13.18 -5.40
CA PRO A 96 -22.73 -13.46 -5.49
C PRO A 96 -22.41 -14.58 -6.48
N PHE A 97 -23.16 -15.68 -6.43
CA PHE A 97 -22.97 -16.81 -7.34
C PHE A 97 -23.13 -16.39 -8.81
N GLU A 98 -24.26 -15.76 -9.15
CA GLU A 98 -24.53 -15.27 -10.51
C GLU A 98 -23.48 -14.26 -10.98
N SER A 99 -23.05 -13.35 -10.11
CA SER A 99 -22.02 -12.36 -10.43
C SER A 99 -20.70 -13.00 -10.84
N LEU A 100 -20.26 -14.05 -10.14
CA LEU A 100 -19.06 -14.79 -10.48
C LEU A 100 -19.25 -15.62 -11.77
N GLU A 101 -20.39 -16.25 -11.93
CA GLU A 101 -20.71 -17.05 -13.13
C GLU A 101 -20.71 -16.19 -14.40
N VAL A 102 -21.32 -15.00 -14.34
CA VAL A 102 -21.30 -14.04 -15.46
C VAL A 102 -19.89 -13.59 -15.76
N GLN A 103 -19.12 -13.22 -14.74
CA GLN A 103 -17.73 -12.77 -14.90
C GLN A 103 -16.84 -13.88 -15.48
N ALA A 104 -16.97 -15.11 -14.98
CA ALA A 104 -16.24 -16.25 -15.53
C ALA A 104 -16.58 -16.50 -17.00
N GLY A 105 -17.86 -16.33 -17.38
CA GLY A 105 -18.31 -16.38 -18.75
C GLY A 105 -17.67 -15.33 -19.66
N LEU A 106 -17.54 -14.09 -19.19
CA LEU A 106 -16.90 -12.99 -19.91
C LEU A 106 -15.41 -13.26 -20.16
N TYR A 107 -14.73 -13.93 -19.24
CA TYR A 107 -13.35 -14.39 -19.42
C TYR A 107 -13.21 -15.70 -20.23
N GLY A 108 -14.35 -16.28 -20.69
CA GLY A 108 -14.35 -17.53 -21.47
C GLY A 108 -14.05 -18.78 -20.65
N VAL A 109 -14.20 -18.74 -19.31
CA VAL A 109 -13.99 -19.90 -18.45
C VAL A 109 -15.09 -20.92 -18.68
N PRO A 110 -14.78 -22.15 -19.19
CA PRO A 110 -15.80 -23.18 -19.40
C PRO A 110 -16.52 -23.54 -18.11
N LYS A 111 -17.82 -23.81 -18.19
CA LYS A 111 -18.64 -24.11 -16.99
C LYS A 111 -18.04 -25.19 -16.10
N ALA A 112 -17.49 -26.25 -16.70
CA ALA A 112 -16.87 -27.36 -15.96
C ALA A 112 -15.57 -26.99 -15.21
N LYS A 113 -14.96 -25.82 -15.50
CA LYS A 113 -13.73 -25.32 -14.85
C LYS A 113 -13.99 -24.15 -13.90
N ARG A 114 -15.23 -23.73 -13.75
CA ARG A 114 -15.59 -22.61 -12.85
C ARG A 114 -15.50 -23.07 -11.40
N ARG A 115 -14.88 -22.26 -10.57
CA ARG A 115 -14.64 -22.51 -9.15
C ARG A 115 -15.51 -21.57 -8.29
N THR A 116 -16.72 -21.28 -8.76
CA THR A 116 -17.59 -20.23 -8.19
C THR A 116 -17.84 -20.41 -6.70
N MET A 117 -18.28 -21.61 -6.26
CA MET A 117 -18.51 -21.87 -4.84
C MET A 117 -17.21 -21.85 -4.03
N GLU A 118 -16.15 -22.45 -4.54
CA GLU A 118 -14.84 -22.45 -3.88
C GLU A 118 -14.34 -21.01 -3.63
N LEU A 119 -14.45 -20.13 -4.62
CA LEU A 119 -14.09 -18.73 -4.47
C LEU A 119 -14.95 -17.98 -3.45
N LEU A 120 -16.27 -18.30 -3.42
CA LEU A 120 -17.18 -17.70 -2.42
C LEU A 120 -16.88 -18.20 -1.01
N GLU A 121 -16.56 -19.47 -0.84
CA GLU A 121 -16.14 -20.04 0.44
C GLU A 121 -14.82 -19.42 0.92
N ALA A 122 -13.84 -19.29 0.04
CA ALA A 122 -12.52 -18.68 0.34
C ALA A 122 -12.63 -17.23 0.83
N VAL A 123 -13.63 -16.47 0.36
CA VAL A 123 -13.90 -15.11 0.84
C VAL A 123 -14.98 -15.05 1.93
N HIS A 124 -15.34 -16.18 2.55
CA HIS A 124 -16.38 -16.29 3.57
C HIS A 124 -17.74 -15.74 3.16
N LEU A 125 -18.18 -16.05 1.92
CA LEU A 125 -19.48 -15.69 1.37
C LEU A 125 -20.27 -16.91 0.86
N GLY A 126 -19.88 -18.13 1.21
CA GLY A 126 -20.55 -19.36 0.79
C GLY A 126 -22.03 -19.40 1.24
N ASP A 127 -22.33 -18.99 2.49
CA ASP A 127 -23.67 -18.89 3.05
C ASP A 127 -24.52 -17.78 2.39
N LYS A 128 -23.90 -16.84 1.72
CA LYS A 128 -24.54 -15.72 1.00
C LYS A 128 -24.58 -15.90 -0.51
N ALA A 129 -24.14 -17.06 -1.02
CA ALA A 129 -24.04 -17.32 -2.46
C ALA A 129 -25.30 -16.97 -3.25
N ASN A 130 -26.47 -17.20 -2.65
CA ASN A 130 -27.78 -16.98 -3.26
C ASN A 130 -28.54 -15.75 -2.71
N ALA A 131 -27.93 -14.94 -1.83
CA ALA A 131 -28.49 -13.68 -1.36
C ALA A 131 -28.30 -12.58 -2.41
N TYR A 132 -29.24 -11.64 -2.56
CA TYR A 132 -29.01 -10.53 -3.48
C TYR A 132 -27.86 -9.63 -3.03
N ALA A 133 -27.01 -9.19 -3.98
CA ALA A 133 -25.83 -8.35 -3.70
C ALA A 133 -26.19 -7.04 -2.96
N ARG A 134 -27.40 -6.51 -3.16
CA ARG A 134 -27.92 -5.33 -2.43
C ARG A 134 -28.00 -5.53 -0.92
N THR A 135 -28.16 -6.77 -0.44
CA THR A 135 -28.32 -7.10 0.99
C THR A 135 -26.97 -7.30 1.70
N LEU A 136 -25.87 -7.33 0.95
CA LEU A 136 -24.53 -7.49 1.50
C LEU A 136 -24.03 -6.20 2.15
N SER A 137 -23.28 -6.33 3.25
CA SER A 137 -22.55 -5.22 3.85
C SER A 137 -21.43 -4.70 2.93
N GLY A 138 -20.88 -3.52 3.22
CA GLY A 138 -19.76 -2.97 2.45
C GLY A 138 -18.55 -3.91 2.39
N GLY A 139 -18.16 -4.48 3.54
CA GLY A 139 -17.07 -5.44 3.62
C GLY A 139 -17.36 -6.75 2.85
N MET A 140 -18.59 -7.27 2.91
CA MET A 140 -19.01 -8.43 2.10
C MET A 140 -18.89 -8.15 0.60
N LYS A 141 -19.34 -6.96 0.17
CA LYS A 141 -19.22 -6.53 -1.22
C LYS A 141 -17.74 -6.42 -1.66
N ARG A 142 -16.87 -5.93 -0.77
CA ARG A 142 -15.43 -5.83 -1.06
C ARG A 142 -14.81 -7.22 -1.26
N ARG A 143 -15.12 -8.17 -0.38
CA ARG A 143 -14.66 -9.58 -0.52
C ARG A 143 -15.20 -10.23 -1.79
N LEU A 144 -16.45 -9.96 -2.16
CA LEU A 144 -17.03 -10.44 -3.43
C LEU A 144 -16.27 -9.88 -4.66
N LEU A 145 -15.80 -8.62 -4.62
CA LEU A 145 -14.96 -8.07 -5.70
C LEU A 145 -13.64 -8.82 -5.86
N VAL A 146 -13.02 -9.24 -4.75
CA VAL A 146 -11.79 -10.05 -4.82
C VAL A 146 -12.08 -11.41 -5.44
N ALA A 147 -13.14 -12.12 -5.00
CA ALA A 147 -13.57 -13.37 -5.63
C ALA A 147 -13.85 -13.19 -7.13
N LYS A 148 -14.52 -12.10 -7.50
CA LYS A 148 -14.83 -11.75 -8.89
C LYS A 148 -13.55 -11.52 -9.73
N ALA A 149 -12.53 -10.90 -9.17
CA ALA A 149 -11.24 -10.70 -9.84
C ALA A 149 -10.47 -12.02 -10.06
N MET A 150 -10.76 -13.06 -9.27
CA MET A 150 -10.08 -14.35 -9.31
C MET A 150 -10.78 -15.44 -10.15
N VAL A 151 -11.94 -15.16 -10.76
CA VAL A 151 -12.75 -16.18 -11.49
C VAL A 151 -12.02 -16.87 -12.64
N HIS A 152 -11.03 -16.20 -13.25
CA HIS A 152 -10.22 -16.70 -14.34
C HIS A 152 -8.82 -17.17 -13.91
N SER A 153 -8.59 -17.24 -12.58
CA SER A 153 -7.31 -17.65 -11.95
C SER A 153 -6.09 -16.88 -12.49
N PRO A 154 -6.10 -15.55 -12.46
CA PRO A 154 -4.99 -14.75 -12.95
C PRO A 154 -3.75 -14.94 -12.07
N PRO A 155 -2.53 -14.92 -12.62
CA PRO A 155 -1.30 -14.97 -11.84
C PRO A 155 -0.97 -13.65 -11.13
N ILE A 156 -1.70 -12.56 -11.43
CA ILE A 156 -1.52 -11.25 -10.81
C ILE A 156 -2.88 -10.74 -10.33
N LEU A 157 -2.92 -10.25 -9.08
CA LEU A 157 -4.06 -9.55 -8.49
C LEU A 157 -3.67 -8.13 -8.08
N VAL A 158 -4.37 -7.14 -8.62
CA VAL A 158 -4.22 -5.73 -8.23
C VAL A 158 -5.38 -5.32 -7.33
N LEU A 159 -5.06 -4.77 -6.18
CA LEU A 159 -6.00 -4.31 -5.17
C LEU A 159 -5.86 -2.78 -5.02
N ASP A 160 -6.85 -2.03 -5.51
CA ASP A 160 -6.84 -0.58 -5.41
C ASP A 160 -7.61 -0.13 -4.17
N GLU A 161 -6.90 0.26 -3.12
CA GLU A 161 -7.42 0.64 -1.80
C GLU A 161 -8.49 -0.33 -1.24
N PRO A 162 -8.17 -1.61 -1.11
CA PRO A 162 -9.17 -2.65 -0.84
C PRO A 162 -9.80 -2.56 0.55
N THR A 163 -9.18 -1.86 1.49
CA THR A 163 -9.61 -1.74 2.90
C THR A 163 -10.24 -0.38 3.23
N ALA A 164 -10.37 0.52 2.25
CA ALA A 164 -10.98 1.82 2.46
C ALA A 164 -12.44 1.68 2.95
N GLY A 165 -12.71 2.23 4.15
CA GLY A 165 -14.05 2.19 4.76
C GLY A 165 -14.49 0.80 5.26
N VAL A 166 -13.56 -0.13 5.44
CA VAL A 166 -13.80 -1.46 6.02
C VAL A 166 -13.41 -1.46 7.50
N ASP A 167 -14.21 -2.10 8.35
CA ASP A 167 -13.89 -2.27 9.76
C ASP A 167 -12.67 -3.20 9.97
N ILE A 168 -12.10 -3.16 11.20
CA ILE A 168 -10.82 -3.81 11.52
C ILE A 168 -10.89 -5.33 11.32
N ASP A 169 -11.96 -5.99 11.78
CA ASP A 169 -12.07 -7.46 11.70
C ASP A 169 -12.19 -7.95 10.25
N LEU A 170 -12.99 -7.25 9.45
CA LEU A 170 -13.15 -7.57 8.03
C LEU A 170 -11.89 -7.26 7.21
N ARG A 171 -11.14 -6.24 7.62
CA ARG A 171 -9.83 -5.90 7.03
C ARG A 171 -8.83 -7.04 7.25
N GLN A 172 -8.74 -7.56 8.48
CA GLN A 172 -7.86 -8.67 8.80
C GLN A 172 -8.19 -9.93 7.97
N GLN A 173 -9.47 -10.31 7.89
CA GLN A 173 -9.92 -11.45 7.07
C GLN A 173 -9.55 -11.28 5.57
N LEU A 174 -9.64 -10.07 5.05
CA LEU A 174 -9.23 -9.79 3.67
C LEU A 174 -7.72 -9.99 3.49
N TRP A 175 -6.91 -9.52 4.43
CA TRP A 175 -5.47 -9.69 4.36
C TRP A 175 -5.02 -11.13 4.53
N GLU A 176 -5.65 -11.90 5.39
CA GLU A 176 -5.40 -13.34 5.52
C GLU A 176 -5.61 -14.04 4.17
N TYR A 177 -6.73 -13.77 3.50
CA TYR A 177 -7.01 -14.34 2.18
C TYR A 177 -6.01 -13.88 1.10
N VAL A 178 -5.61 -12.60 1.10
CA VAL A 178 -4.61 -12.07 0.15
C VAL A 178 -3.25 -12.74 0.36
N VAL A 179 -2.85 -12.95 1.61
CA VAL A 179 -1.60 -13.67 1.95
C VAL A 179 -1.67 -15.15 1.52
N GLU A 180 -2.82 -15.80 1.66
CA GLU A 180 -3.02 -17.17 1.17
C GLU A 180 -2.90 -17.26 -0.36
N LEU A 181 -3.49 -16.31 -1.08
CA LEU A 181 -3.33 -16.23 -2.54
C LEU A 181 -1.87 -16.05 -2.95
N ASN A 182 -1.14 -15.20 -2.22
CA ASN A 182 0.28 -14.98 -2.48
C ASN A 182 1.11 -16.23 -2.19
N LYS A 183 0.87 -16.94 -1.08
CA LYS A 183 1.49 -18.24 -0.78
C LYS A 183 1.20 -19.30 -1.84
N ALA A 184 0.04 -19.20 -2.50
CA ALA A 184 -0.31 -20.05 -3.65
C ALA A 184 0.36 -19.63 -4.96
N GLY A 185 1.22 -18.60 -4.95
CA GLY A 185 2.01 -18.12 -6.08
C GLY A 185 1.41 -16.95 -6.86
N VAL A 186 0.30 -16.36 -6.41
CA VAL A 186 -0.28 -15.16 -7.03
C VAL A 186 0.56 -13.95 -6.65
N THR A 187 0.96 -13.15 -7.64
CA THR A 187 1.60 -11.85 -7.41
C THR A 187 0.54 -10.82 -7.02
N ILE A 188 0.76 -10.09 -5.94
CA ILE A 188 -0.17 -9.07 -5.45
C ILE A 188 0.42 -7.68 -5.67
N VAL A 189 -0.37 -6.77 -6.25
CA VAL A 189 -0.06 -5.34 -6.28
C VAL A 189 -1.11 -4.62 -5.44
N LEU A 190 -0.66 -3.95 -4.39
CA LEU A 190 -1.51 -3.29 -3.42
C LEU A 190 -1.31 -1.77 -3.51
N THR A 191 -2.40 -1.01 -3.67
CA THR A 191 -2.41 0.41 -3.30
C THR A 191 -3.15 0.59 -1.99
N THR A 192 -2.62 1.41 -1.12
CA THR A 192 -3.28 1.79 0.14
C THR A 192 -2.84 3.18 0.57
N HIS A 193 -3.65 3.85 1.36
CA HIS A 193 -3.28 5.06 2.10
C HIS A 193 -2.97 4.74 3.58
N TYR A 194 -3.19 3.50 4.01
CA TYR A 194 -2.77 2.99 5.33
C TYR A 194 -1.35 2.46 5.21
N LEU A 195 -0.37 3.27 5.57
CA LEU A 195 1.05 2.95 5.39
C LEU A 195 1.49 1.76 6.24
N GLU A 196 0.89 1.58 7.42
CA GLU A 196 1.08 0.40 8.27
C GLU A 196 0.71 -0.92 7.55
N GLU A 197 -0.37 -0.93 6.73
CA GLU A 197 -0.71 -2.12 5.94
C GLU A 197 0.37 -2.43 4.91
N ALA A 198 0.88 -1.40 4.23
CA ALA A 198 1.95 -1.58 3.25
C ALA A 198 3.24 -2.07 3.91
N GLU A 199 3.59 -1.55 5.08
CA GLU A 199 4.77 -1.95 5.83
C GLU A 199 4.69 -3.41 6.28
N ASN A 200 3.52 -3.84 6.78
CA ASN A 200 3.33 -5.20 7.29
C ASN A 200 3.18 -6.27 6.20
N LEU A 201 2.65 -5.91 5.02
CA LEU A 201 2.29 -6.88 3.99
C LEU A 201 3.26 -6.90 2.81
N CYS A 202 3.83 -5.75 2.44
CA CYS A 202 4.59 -5.64 1.20
C CYS A 202 6.07 -5.95 1.42
N GLU A 203 6.62 -6.83 0.59
CA GLU A 203 8.06 -7.12 0.57
C GLU A 203 8.87 -5.97 -0.04
N ARG A 204 8.25 -5.26 -0.98
CA ARG A 204 8.82 -4.14 -1.71
C ARG A 204 7.77 -3.06 -1.92
N ILE A 205 8.17 -1.83 -1.75
CA ILE A 205 7.32 -0.66 -1.89
C ILE A 205 7.90 0.30 -2.92
N ALA A 206 7.02 0.76 -3.78
CA ALA A 206 7.25 1.81 -4.73
C ALA A 206 6.44 3.05 -4.38
N ILE A 207 7.07 4.22 -4.43
CA ILE A 207 6.44 5.50 -4.15
C ILE A 207 6.40 6.32 -5.44
N ILE A 208 5.19 6.76 -5.82
CA ILE A 208 4.94 7.66 -6.94
C ILE A 208 4.39 9.00 -6.43
N ASN A 209 4.85 10.10 -6.97
CA ASN A 209 4.34 11.43 -6.66
C ASN A 209 4.35 12.32 -7.92
N HIS A 210 3.27 13.06 -8.16
CA HIS A 210 3.09 13.89 -9.36
C HIS A 210 3.45 13.18 -10.67
N GLY A 211 3.03 11.92 -10.81
CA GLY A 211 3.31 11.09 -11.98
C GLY A 211 4.74 10.60 -12.13
N LYS A 212 5.63 10.93 -11.19
CA LYS A 212 7.04 10.54 -11.22
C LYS A 212 7.37 9.49 -10.17
N TRP A 213 8.34 8.66 -10.50
CA TRP A 213 8.88 7.67 -9.60
C TRP A 213 9.79 8.31 -8.55
N ILE A 214 9.53 8.04 -7.27
CA ILE A 214 10.30 8.61 -6.17
C ILE A 214 11.26 7.58 -5.57
N ALA A 215 10.75 6.38 -5.27
CA ALA A 215 11.50 5.29 -4.68
C ALA A 215 10.93 3.93 -5.11
N ASN A 216 11.78 2.90 -5.13
CA ASN A 216 11.40 1.50 -5.28
C ASN A 216 12.43 0.63 -4.52
N LYS A 217 12.07 0.22 -3.31
CA LYS A 217 12.99 -0.49 -2.42
C LYS A 217 12.31 -1.63 -1.69
N PRO A 218 13.05 -2.64 -1.21
CA PRO A 218 12.56 -3.53 -0.17
C PRO A 218 12.03 -2.74 1.03
N THR A 219 10.94 -3.19 1.61
CA THR A 219 10.27 -2.47 2.72
C THR A 219 11.20 -2.16 3.89
N PRO A 220 12.06 -3.11 4.37
CA PRO A 220 13.01 -2.79 5.43
C PRO A 220 14.01 -1.70 5.06
N GLU A 221 14.52 -1.69 3.82
CA GLU A 221 15.43 -0.65 3.35
C GLU A 221 14.75 0.72 3.25
N LEU A 222 13.45 0.73 2.91
CA LEU A 222 12.70 1.98 2.82
C LEU A 222 12.46 2.57 4.21
N VAL A 223 12.05 1.74 5.19
CA VAL A 223 11.87 2.16 6.58
C VAL A 223 13.21 2.62 7.18
N ASP A 224 14.30 1.95 6.84
CA ASP A 224 15.65 2.32 7.30
C ASP A 224 16.14 3.69 6.78
N MET A 225 15.48 4.22 5.74
CA MET A 225 15.77 5.58 5.25
C MET A 225 15.30 6.69 6.22
N ALA A 226 14.39 6.38 7.14
CA ALA A 226 14.05 7.30 8.22
C ALA A 226 15.23 7.40 9.18
N ARG A 227 15.92 8.53 9.13
CA ARG A 227 17.12 8.81 9.96
C ARG A 227 16.76 9.30 11.34
N GLU A 228 15.58 9.83 11.51
CA GLU A 228 15.10 10.42 12.75
C GLU A 228 14.41 9.37 13.61
N LYS A 229 14.75 9.32 14.89
CA LYS A 229 14.04 8.51 15.90
C LYS A 229 13.54 9.43 17.01
N LEU A 230 12.41 9.06 17.60
CA LEU A 230 11.78 9.77 18.69
C LEU A 230 11.96 8.98 19.99
N VAL A 231 12.39 9.69 21.04
CA VAL A 231 12.40 9.19 22.42
C VAL A 231 11.53 10.10 23.25
N GLU A 232 10.55 9.54 23.93
CA GLU A 232 9.76 10.22 24.94
C GLU A 232 10.31 9.84 26.31
N LEU A 233 10.72 10.83 27.09
CA LEU A 233 11.29 10.65 28.42
C LEU A 233 10.37 11.25 29.46
N THR A 234 9.93 10.44 30.42
CA THR A 234 9.23 10.93 31.62
C THR A 234 10.25 11.21 32.71
N LEU A 235 10.24 12.43 33.24
CA LEU A 235 11.21 12.93 34.22
C LEU A 235 10.65 12.87 35.63
N ASP A 236 11.53 12.93 36.62
CA ASP A 236 11.21 12.89 38.07
C ASP A 236 10.52 14.15 38.59
N ARG A 237 10.62 15.28 37.86
CA ARG A 237 10.06 16.59 38.20
C ARG A 237 9.47 17.29 37.00
N ASP A 238 8.62 18.28 37.27
CA ASP A 238 8.01 19.08 36.23
C ASP A 238 9.04 19.95 35.50
N LEU A 239 8.83 20.16 34.20
CA LEU A 239 9.62 21.03 33.35
C LEU A 239 9.08 22.45 33.46
N ASP A 240 9.85 23.35 34.10
CA ASP A 240 9.40 24.68 34.49
C ASP A 240 9.21 25.67 33.32
N ASN A 241 9.81 25.42 32.14
CA ASN A 241 9.75 26.34 31.00
C ASN A 241 9.92 25.67 29.64
N ALA A 242 9.21 26.18 28.61
CA ALA A 242 9.47 25.84 27.20
C ALA A 242 10.93 26.15 26.74
N GLN A 243 11.61 27.08 27.42
CA GLN A 243 13.03 27.39 27.23
C GLN A 243 13.96 26.27 27.71
N GLU A 244 13.55 25.50 28.70
CA GLU A 244 14.32 24.32 29.15
C GLU A 244 14.29 23.21 28.10
N ALA A 245 13.16 22.98 27.41
CA ALA A 245 13.11 22.03 26.29
C ALA A 245 14.00 22.46 25.12
N ILE A 246 14.05 23.76 24.83
CA ILE A 246 14.96 24.32 23.82
C ILE A 246 16.44 24.15 24.25
N SER A 247 16.72 24.16 25.55
CA SER A 247 18.06 23.89 26.07
C SER A 247 18.50 22.42 25.90
N PHE A 248 17.56 21.51 25.72
CA PHE A 248 17.86 20.12 25.33
C PHE A 248 18.28 20.01 23.87
N ALA A 249 17.89 20.96 23.00
CA ALA A 249 18.39 21.02 21.64
C ALA A 249 19.89 21.36 21.69
N ASN A 250 20.73 20.38 21.37
CA ASN A 250 22.16 20.52 21.21
C ASN A 250 22.56 19.93 19.85
N GLU A 251 23.84 19.90 19.53
CA GLU A 251 24.34 19.34 18.28
C GLU A 251 23.97 17.85 18.04
N LEU A 252 23.48 17.14 19.08
CA LEU A 252 23.08 15.73 19.04
C LEU A 252 21.60 15.52 18.75
N PHE A 253 20.76 16.54 18.99
CA PHE A 253 19.29 16.44 18.85
C PHE A 253 18.77 17.40 17.79
N GLU A 254 17.92 16.92 16.93
CA GLU A 254 17.32 17.75 15.88
C GLU A 254 16.17 18.59 16.44
N LYS A 255 15.40 18.03 17.40
CA LYS A 255 14.26 18.69 18.03
C LYS A 255 14.01 18.14 19.42
N ALA A 256 13.58 19.02 20.35
CA ALA A 256 13.05 18.62 21.65
C ALA A 256 11.74 19.39 21.93
N GLU A 257 10.71 18.70 22.35
CA GLU A 257 9.38 19.27 22.63
C GLU A 257 8.86 18.77 23.98
N ILE A 258 8.29 19.67 24.78
CA ILE A 258 7.55 19.30 25.99
C ILE A 258 6.15 18.87 25.58
N ILE A 259 5.83 17.58 25.78
CA ILE A 259 4.53 16.99 25.45
C ILE A 259 3.65 16.77 26.68
N GLY A 260 4.18 17.01 27.88
CA GLY A 260 3.49 16.91 29.16
C GLY A 260 4.29 17.59 30.28
N PRO A 261 3.72 17.75 31.49
CA PRO A 261 4.38 18.45 32.62
C PRO A 261 5.75 17.86 32.96
N ARG A 262 5.91 16.54 32.80
CA ARG A 262 7.14 15.77 33.08
C ARG A 262 7.65 15.04 31.85
N THR A 263 7.08 15.24 30.67
CA THR A 263 7.42 14.44 29.51
C THR A 263 8.01 15.32 28.41
N VAL A 264 9.20 14.95 27.96
CA VAL A 264 9.90 15.56 26.85
C VAL A 264 10.05 14.54 25.71
N ALA A 265 9.68 14.95 24.50
CA ALA A 265 9.91 14.22 23.28
C ALA A 265 11.17 14.75 22.59
N VAL A 266 12.15 13.90 22.36
CA VAL A 266 13.43 14.25 21.74
C VAL A 266 13.56 13.51 20.43
N THR A 267 13.67 14.26 19.33
CA THR A 267 13.98 13.72 18.00
C THR A 267 15.49 13.76 17.78
N TYR A 268 16.08 12.64 17.45
CA TYR A 268 17.51 12.50 17.20
C TYR A 268 17.80 11.71 15.92
N ASN A 269 18.94 12.01 15.30
CA ASN A 269 19.41 11.29 14.11
C ASN A 269 20.19 10.05 14.54
N LYS A 270 19.73 8.85 14.11
CA LYS A 270 20.33 7.55 14.45
C LYS A 270 21.80 7.42 13.99
N ASP A 271 22.23 8.20 12.99
CA ASP A 271 23.60 8.21 12.49
C ASP A 271 24.55 9.04 13.39
N ARG A 272 24.01 9.90 14.26
CA ARG A 272 24.75 10.80 15.16
C ARG A 272 24.76 10.35 16.61
N THR A 273 23.63 9.79 17.08
CA THR A 273 23.45 9.34 18.46
C THR A 273 22.48 8.19 18.57
N ASN A 274 22.27 7.69 19.76
CA ASN A 274 21.27 6.66 20.10
C ASN A 274 20.49 7.05 21.34
N ALA A 275 19.44 6.27 21.66
CA ALA A 275 18.58 6.53 22.83
C ALA A 275 19.40 6.67 24.14
N GLY A 276 20.46 5.85 24.31
CA GLY A 276 21.37 5.97 25.45
C GLY A 276 22.08 7.30 25.53
N GLY A 277 22.55 7.85 24.40
CA GLY A 277 23.15 9.18 24.32
C GLY A 277 22.17 10.30 24.64
N VAL A 278 20.89 10.16 24.21
CA VAL A 278 19.81 11.09 24.57
C VAL A 278 19.56 11.05 26.07
N MET A 279 19.43 9.86 26.66
CA MET A 279 19.22 9.69 28.10
C MET A 279 20.38 10.27 28.92
N ALA A 280 21.62 10.00 28.52
CA ALA A 280 22.79 10.53 29.21
C ALA A 280 22.79 12.07 29.21
N ALA A 281 22.50 12.70 28.07
CA ALA A 281 22.44 14.15 27.97
C ALA A 281 21.34 14.80 28.83
N VAL A 282 20.22 14.10 29.03
CA VAL A 282 19.13 14.55 29.93
C VAL A 282 19.55 14.40 31.41
N GLN A 283 20.21 13.28 31.75
CA GLN A 283 20.72 13.04 33.10
C GLN A 283 21.84 14.00 33.50
N GLU A 284 22.74 14.36 32.57
CA GLU A 284 23.79 15.38 32.79
C GLU A 284 23.22 16.76 33.15
N ARG A 285 21.98 17.04 32.76
CA ARG A 285 21.27 18.26 33.13
C ARG A 285 20.53 18.16 34.48
N GLY A 286 20.73 17.08 35.21
CA GLY A 286 20.23 16.87 36.55
C GLY A 286 18.79 16.38 36.64
N TYR A 287 18.23 15.83 35.55
CA TYR A 287 16.95 15.16 35.56
C TYR A 287 17.11 13.65 35.74
N ALA A 288 16.33 13.05 36.61
CA ALA A 288 16.22 11.60 36.66
C ALA A 288 15.10 11.13 35.72
N ILE A 289 15.38 10.07 34.95
CA ILE A 289 14.43 9.48 34.01
C ILE A 289 13.65 8.41 34.75
N VAL A 290 12.31 8.57 34.75
CA VAL A 290 11.37 7.64 35.40
C VAL A 290 10.86 6.60 34.42
N ASP A 291 10.63 7.00 33.16
CA ASP A 291 10.14 6.12 32.10
C ASP A 291 10.67 6.57 30.74
N VAL A 292 10.79 5.60 29.82
CA VAL A 292 11.31 5.81 28.48
C VAL A 292 10.44 5.06 27.48
N THR A 293 9.87 5.79 26.55
CA THR A 293 9.19 5.23 25.38
C THR A 293 9.97 5.58 24.12
N THR A 294 10.35 4.59 23.33
CA THR A 294 11.00 4.82 22.05
C THR A 294 10.00 4.56 20.92
N ARG A 295 9.86 5.51 20.01
CA ARG A 295 9.14 5.30 18.76
C ARG A 295 10.18 5.10 17.65
N GLU A 296 10.14 3.92 17.03
CA GLU A 296 10.88 3.71 15.80
C GLU A 296 10.21 4.50 14.67
N ALA A 297 11.05 4.99 13.77
CA ALA A 297 10.55 5.59 12.55
C ALA A 297 9.81 4.54 11.73
N ASP A 298 8.67 4.90 11.22
CA ASP A 298 7.81 4.05 10.40
C ASP A 298 7.81 4.49 8.93
N LEU A 299 7.11 3.73 8.11
CA LEU A 299 6.96 4.04 6.70
C LEU A 299 6.28 5.41 6.47
N GLU A 300 5.48 5.90 7.43
CA GLU A 300 4.81 7.20 7.34
C GLU A 300 5.82 8.34 7.38
N ASP A 301 6.80 8.27 8.26
CA ASP A 301 7.86 9.26 8.36
C ASP A 301 8.68 9.35 7.07
N VAL A 302 9.05 8.19 6.50
CA VAL A 302 9.75 8.11 5.21
C VAL A 302 8.90 8.66 4.07
N PHE A 303 7.64 8.26 4.01
CA PHE A 303 6.71 8.68 2.96
C PHE A 303 6.51 10.19 2.96
N LEU A 304 6.31 10.80 4.11
CA LEU A 304 6.16 12.26 4.27
C LEU A 304 7.43 13.00 3.84
N ASN A 305 8.60 12.51 4.25
CA ASN A 305 9.88 13.12 3.88
C ASN A 305 10.13 13.06 2.36
N LEU A 306 9.92 11.89 1.73
CA LEU A 306 10.13 11.70 0.31
C LEU A 306 9.14 12.47 -0.57
N THR A 307 7.89 12.62 -0.12
CA THR A 307 6.86 13.33 -0.89
C THR A 307 6.92 14.84 -0.73
N ARG A 308 7.41 15.36 0.41
CA ARG A 308 7.61 16.81 0.65
C ARG A 308 8.88 17.35 0.01
N ALA A 309 10.00 16.61 0.08
CA ALA A 309 11.30 17.06 -0.41
C ALA A 309 11.36 17.33 -1.93
N LYS A 310 10.42 16.79 -2.74
CA LYS A 310 10.36 17.02 -4.19
C LYS A 310 9.22 17.96 -4.62
N ALA A 311 8.53 18.60 -3.68
CA ALA A 311 7.53 19.64 -3.97
C ALA A 311 8.13 21.06 -3.92
N ALA A 312 9.39 21.20 -3.54
CA ALA A 312 10.23 22.41 -3.59
C ALA A 312 11.23 22.30 -4.75
#